data_32b6ac3129b0a9c3842466828c64696d
#
_entry.id   32b6ac3129b0a9c3842466828c64696d
#
_cell.length_a   1.000
_cell.length_b   1.000
_cell.length_c   1.000
_cell.angle_alpha   90.00
_cell.angle_beta   90.00
_cell.angle_gamma   90.00
#
_symmetry.space_group_name_H-M   'P 1'
#
loop_
_entity.id
_entity.type
_entity.pdbx_description
1 polymer ?
#
loop_
_entity_poly.entity_id
_entity_poly.type
_entity_poly.pdbx_seq_one_letter_code
_entity_poly.pdbx_strand_id
1 'polypeptide(L)'
;MENQCRGLAEALGFTPLIKRVAPRPPWIWMPAALWPCPFLSLKSDSDRLEPPWPDVLITCGRRSVPLAMAIRRKSGNKTFTIHIQDPTVASHRFDLIVAPAHGGFTGDNVIVAHGALHRVTRDRLTADAKHFAPLYADLPRPLIGVLIGGPNRRYKAGPLEKAQLAQKLKRPPAETGGPLPVTPSRRTGAGSPKAFPDGPRVNPAATWDNQRQYPYSGHFGLSYHTAVPCYSI
;
A
#
# COMPACT_ATOMS: atom_id res chain seq x y z
N MET A 1 -2.23 -0.42 0.14
CA MET A 1 -2.96 -1.65 0.50
C MET A 1 -2.45 -2.83 -0.31
N GLU A 2 -2.50 -2.84 -1.64
CA GLU A 2 -1.97 -3.94 -2.49
C GLU A 2 -0.56 -4.41 -2.06
N ASN A 3 0.37 -3.49 -1.81
CA ASN A 3 1.73 -3.85 -1.36
C ASN A 3 1.77 -4.61 -0.03
N GLN A 4 0.81 -4.40 0.86
CA GLN A 4 0.72 -5.14 2.13
C GLN A 4 0.28 -6.59 1.87
N CYS A 5 -0.75 -6.77 1.04
CA CYS A 5 -1.22 -8.11 0.67
C CYS A 5 -0.15 -8.89 -0.10
N ARG A 6 0.50 -8.24 -1.09
CA ARG A 6 1.60 -8.85 -1.84
C ARG A 6 2.79 -9.20 -0.95
N GLY A 7 3.15 -8.30 -0.03
CA GLY A 7 4.24 -8.55 0.91
C GLY A 7 3.98 -9.76 1.80
N LEU A 8 2.74 -9.92 2.28
CA LEU A 8 2.37 -11.09 3.06
C LEU A 8 2.37 -12.37 2.20
N ALA A 9 1.79 -12.33 1.00
CA ALA A 9 1.78 -13.48 0.11
C ALA A 9 3.19 -13.94 -0.27
N GLU A 10 4.06 -13.00 -0.64
CA GLU A 10 5.47 -13.27 -0.99
C GLU A 10 6.25 -13.83 0.21
N ALA A 11 6.00 -13.31 1.42
CA ALA A 11 6.63 -13.81 2.65
C ALA A 11 6.18 -15.24 3.01
N LEU A 12 4.97 -15.62 2.61
CA LEU A 12 4.44 -16.98 2.75
C LEU A 12 4.88 -17.91 1.61
N GLY A 13 5.70 -17.43 0.66
CA GLY A 13 6.17 -18.21 -0.47
C GLY A 13 5.18 -18.33 -1.63
N PHE A 14 4.10 -17.54 -1.62
CA PHE A 14 3.11 -17.55 -2.70
C PHE A 14 3.42 -16.51 -3.78
N THR A 15 3.12 -16.86 -5.04
CA THR A 15 3.02 -15.89 -6.13
C THR A 15 1.55 -15.52 -6.31
N PRO A 16 1.08 -14.37 -5.78
CA PRO A 16 -0.34 -14.09 -5.72
C PRO A 16 -0.91 -13.64 -7.06
N LEU A 17 -2.10 -14.12 -7.42
CA LEU A 17 -2.93 -13.52 -8.45
C LEU A 17 -3.65 -12.30 -7.89
N ILE A 18 -3.45 -11.14 -8.49
CA ILE A 18 -4.01 -9.88 -8.02
C ILE A 18 -5.32 -9.60 -8.73
N LYS A 19 -6.39 -9.40 -7.95
CA LYS A 19 -7.68 -8.91 -8.45
C LYS A 19 -7.92 -7.50 -7.90
N ARG A 20 -8.04 -6.53 -8.80
CA ARG A 20 -8.29 -5.14 -8.45
C ARG A 20 -9.78 -4.84 -8.57
N VAL A 21 -10.39 -4.46 -7.45
CA VAL A 21 -11.82 -4.18 -7.39
C VAL A 21 -12.08 -2.80 -6.79
N ALA A 22 -13.12 -2.14 -7.27
CA ALA A 22 -13.54 -0.85 -6.77
C ALA A 22 -15.06 -0.86 -6.55
N PRO A 23 -15.54 -0.69 -5.32
CA PRO A 23 -16.95 -0.56 -5.06
C PRO A 23 -17.48 0.78 -5.55
N ARG A 24 -18.75 0.79 -6.00
CA ARG A 24 -19.49 1.97 -6.44
C ARG A 24 -20.42 2.50 -5.34
N PRO A 25 -20.88 3.75 -5.42
CA PRO A 25 -21.98 4.22 -4.59
C PRO A 25 -23.25 3.37 -4.81
N PRO A 26 -24.13 3.17 -3.81
CA PRO A 26 -24.01 3.70 -2.43
C PRO A 26 -23.14 2.86 -1.48
N TRP A 27 -22.67 1.68 -1.89
CA TRP A 27 -21.96 0.73 -1.02
C TRP A 27 -20.72 1.31 -0.33
N ILE A 28 -20.00 2.25 -0.98
CA ILE A 28 -18.80 2.89 -0.38
C ILE A 28 -19.09 3.66 0.92
N TRP A 29 -20.36 4.04 1.15
CA TRP A 29 -20.79 4.77 2.33
C TRP A 29 -21.41 3.87 3.40
N MET A 30 -21.73 2.63 3.04
CA MET A 30 -22.35 1.68 3.95
C MET A 30 -21.32 1.00 4.87
N PRO A 31 -21.69 0.66 6.10
CA PRO A 31 -20.90 -0.21 6.95
C PRO A 31 -20.64 -1.56 6.28
N ALA A 32 -19.43 -2.10 6.43
CA ALA A 32 -19.01 -3.35 5.79
C ALA A 32 -19.95 -4.55 6.11
N ALA A 33 -20.51 -4.57 7.31
CA ALA A 33 -21.43 -5.63 7.75
C ALA A 33 -22.79 -5.63 7.04
N LEU A 34 -23.18 -4.50 6.44
CA LEU A 34 -24.54 -4.28 5.90
C LEU A 34 -24.59 -4.28 4.37
N TRP A 35 -23.57 -4.75 3.66
CA TRP A 35 -23.57 -4.77 2.21
C TRP A 35 -24.47 -5.88 1.68
N PRO A 36 -25.62 -5.57 1.07
CA PRO A 36 -26.38 -6.54 0.33
C PRO A 36 -25.66 -6.85 -0.98
N CYS A 37 -25.62 -8.13 -1.38
CA CYS A 37 -25.05 -8.56 -2.65
C CYS A 37 -23.68 -7.93 -2.97
N PRO A 38 -22.61 -8.18 -2.20
CA PRO A 38 -21.32 -7.51 -2.34
C PRO A 38 -20.72 -7.54 -3.75
N PHE A 39 -20.96 -8.58 -4.54
CA PHE A 39 -20.46 -8.67 -5.92
C PHE A 39 -21.12 -7.65 -6.87
N LEU A 40 -22.37 -7.28 -6.60
CA LEU A 40 -23.07 -6.23 -7.38
C LEU A 40 -22.57 -4.81 -7.03
N SER A 41 -21.80 -4.69 -5.96
CA SER A 41 -21.22 -3.41 -5.55
C SER A 41 -20.07 -2.95 -6.44
N LEU A 42 -19.54 -3.82 -7.28
CA LEU A 42 -18.34 -3.55 -8.05
C LEU A 42 -18.63 -2.66 -9.25
N LYS A 43 -17.67 -1.81 -9.58
CA LYS A 43 -17.68 -1.04 -10.83
C LYS A 43 -17.41 -1.96 -12.02
N SER A 44 -17.79 -1.52 -13.21
CA SER A 44 -17.59 -2.28 -14.46
C SER A 44 -16.11 -2.51 -14.84
N ASP A 45 -15.23 -1.62 -14.37
CA ASP A 45 -13.77 -1.70 -14.57
C ASP A 45 -13.04 -2.55 -13.51
N SER A 46 -13.80 -3.20 -12.62
CA SER A 46 -13.25 -4.12 -11.62
C SER A 46 -12.98 -5.50 -12.23
N ASP A 47 -11.96 -6.17 -11.70
CA ASP A 47 -11.71 -7.58 -12.04
C ASP A 47 -12.89 -8.45 -11.59
N ARG A 48 -13.22 -9.45 -12.40
CA ARG A 48 -14.29 -10.40 -12.08
C ARG A 48 -13.88 -11.29 -10.91
N LEU A 49 -14.82 -11.47 -9.97
CA LEU A 49 -14.71 -12.36 -8.84
C LEU A 49 -15.68 -13.54 -9.05
N GLU A 50 -15.17 -14.63 -9.58
CA GLU A 50 -15.94 -15.81 -9.97
C GLU A 50 -15.15 -17.10 -9.63
N PRO A 51 -15.82 -18.24 -9.52
CA PRO A 51 -15.16 -19.52 -9.35
C PRO A 51 -14.19 -19.85 -10.50
N PRO A 52 -13.14 -20.68 -10.24
CA PRO A 52 -12.88 -21.36 -8.97
C PRO A 52 -12.43 -20.37 -7.87
N TRP A 53 -12.98 -20.57 -6.66
CA TRP A 53 -12.57 -19.75 -5.52
C TRP A 53 -11.17 -20.14 -5.06
N PRO A 54 -10.38 -19.17 -4.54
CA PRO A 54 -9.02 -19.44 -4.09
C PRO A 54 -9.00 -20.27 -2.80
N ASP A 55 -7.93 -21.03 -2.59
CA ASP A 55 -7.69 -21.67 -1.30
C ASP A 55 -7.33 -20.64 -0.23
N VAL A 56 -6.56 -19.60 -0.60
CA VAL A 56 -6.20 -18.50 0.31
C VAL A 56 -6.59 -17.16 -0.30
N LEU A 57 -7.32 -16.36 0.47
CA LEU A 57 -7.73 -15.00 0.13
C LEU A 57 -7.09 -14.00 1.08
N ILE A 58 -6.20 -13.15 0.59
CA ILE A 58 -5.60 -12.06 1.36
C ILE A 58 -6.27 -10.74 1.00
N THR A 59 -6.78 -10.03 1.99
CA THR A 59 -7.50 -8.78 1.81
C THR A 59 -6.96 -7.68 2.70
N CYS A 60 -7.09 -6.43 2.29
CA CYS A 60 -6.63 -5.29 3.07
C CYS A 60 -7.59 -4.09 2.99
N GLY A 61 -8.00 -3.63 4.16
CA GLY A 61 -8.80 -2.43 4.32
C GLY A 61 -10.32 -2.68 4.28
N ARG A 62 -11.05 -1.78 4.92
CA ARG A 62 -12.47 -1.92 5.22
C ARG A 62 -13.38 -2.26 4.03
N ARG A 63 -13.07 -1.75 2.83
CA ARG A 63 -13.92 -1.95 1.65
C ARG A 63 -13.83 -3.34 1.05
N SER A 64 -12.78 -4.10 1.37
CA SER A 64 -12.63 -5.49 0.91
C SER A 64 -13.34 -6.49 1.82
N VAL A 65 -13.71 -6.10 3.05
CA VAL A 65 -14.33 -6.97 4.05
C VAL A 65 -15.62 -7.65 3.54
N PRO A 66 -16.60 -6.94 2.96
CA PRO A 66 -17.83 -7.57 2.48
C PRO A 66 -17.58 -8.59 1.36
N LEU A 67 -16.62 -8.32 0.48
CA LEU A 67 -16.24 -9.22 -0.60
C LEU A 67 -15.57 -10.48 -0.07
N ALA A 68 -14.64 -10.34 0.88
CA ALA A 68 -13.97 -11.47 1.52
C ALA A 68 -14.96 -12.39 2.22
N MET A 69 -15.89 -11.83 2.99
CA MET A 69 -16.95 -12.60 3.66
C MET A 69 -17.87 -13.31 2.66
N ALA A 70 -18.18 -12.65 1.53
CA ALA A 70 -19.01 -13.25 0.49
C ALA A 70 -18.30 -14.38 -0.26
N ILE A 71 -17.01 -14.25 -0.56
CA ILE A 71 -16.18 -15.31 -1.16
C ILE A 71 -16.08 -16.50 -0.20
N ARG A 72 -15.74 -16.26 1.07
CA ARG A 72 -15.69 -17.34 2.08
C ARG A 72 -16.99 -18.13 2.12
N ARG A 73 -18.13 -17.46 2.18
CA ARG A 73 -19.45 -18.11 2.17
C ARG A 73 -19.71 -18.88 0.87
N LYS A 74 -19.42 -18.27 -0.31
CA LYS A 74 -19.66 -18.90 -1.61
C LYS A 74 -18.74 -20.08 -1.90
N SER A 75 -17.55 -20.10 -1.33
CA SER A 75 -16.64 -21.25 -1.39
C SER A 75 -17.06 -22.41 -0.45
N GLY A 76 -18.16 -22.26 0.30
CA GLY A 76 -18.54 -23.22 1.33
C GLY A 76 -17.55 -23.24 2.51
N ASN A 77 -16.96 -22.10 2.86
CA ASN A 77 -15.90 -21.91 3.86
C ASN A 77 -14.59 -22.67 3.56
N LYS A 78 -14.37 -23.05 2.30
CA LYS A 78 -13.12 -23.70 1.88
C LYS A 78 -11.98 -22.70 1.67
N THR A 79 -12.28 -21.45 1.31
CA THR A 79 -11.30 -20.38 1.18
C THR A 79 -10.81 -19.93 2.54
N PHE A 80 -9.52 -20.07 2.83
CA PHE A 80 -8.88 -19.50 4.02
C PHE A 80 -8.71 -18.00 3.86
N THR A 81 -9.32 -17.22 4.73
CA THR A 81 -9.39 -15.75 4.61
C THR A 81 -8.44 -15.06 5.57
N ILE A 82 -7.52 -14.27 5.02
CA ILE A 82 -6.60 -13.42 5.77
C ILE A 82 -6.96 -11.96 5.53
N HIS A 83 -7.20 -11.22 6.60
CA HIS A 83 -7.46 -9.79 6.49
C HIS A 83 -6.37 -8.96 7.15
N ILE A 84 -5.90 -7.93 6.47
CA ILE A 84 -4.88 -7.00 6.98
C ILE A 84 -5.57 -5.71 7.42
N GLN A 85 -5.33 -5.27 8.63
CA GLN A 85 -5.93 -4.17 9.38
C GLN A 85 -7.20 -4.60 10.13
N ASP A 86 -7.78 -3.68 10.93
CA ASP A 86 -9.05 -3.88 11.59
C ASP A 86 -10.19 -3.97 10.55
N PRO A 87 -10.91 -5.10 10.47
CA PRO A 87 -12.00 -5.28 9.53
C PRO A 87 -13.27 -4.50 9.88
N THR A 88 -13.35 -3.91 11.07
CA THR A 88 -14.55 -3.25 11.62
C THR A 88 -15.77 -4.16 11.74
N VAL A 89 -15.54 -5.46 11.78
CA VAL A 89 -16.52 -6.54 12.04
C VAL A 89 -15.90 -7.54 13.01
N ALA A 90 -16.72 -8.45 13.55
CA ALA A 90 -16.24 -9.46 14.49
C ALA A 90 -15.13 -10.33 13.87
N SER A 91 -14.07 -10.60 14.64
CA SER A 91 -12.85 -11.30 14.16
C SER A 91 -13.14 -12.69 13.60
N HIS A 92 -14.07 -13.45 14.19
CA HIS A 92 -14.44 -14.79 13.78
C HIS A 92 -14.98 -14.92 12.32
N ARG A 93 -15.24 -13.78 11.67
CA ARG A 93 -15.64 -13.74 10.25
C ARG A 93 -14.48 -13.97 9.29
N PHE A 94 -13.27 -13.97 9.81
CA PHE A 94 -12.03 -14.29 9.08
C PHE A 94 -11.32 -15.47 9.78
N ASP A 95 -10.52 -16.18 9.03
CA ASP A 95 -9.70 -17.26 9.60
C ASP A 95 -8.46 -16.67 10.29
N LEU A 96 -7.90 -15.57 9.75
CA LEU A 96 -6.77 -14.87 10.32
C LEU A 96 -6.89 -13.36 10.07
N ILE A 97 -6.52 -12.55 11.05
CA ILE A 97 -6.41 -11.09 10.93
C ILE A 97 -5.00 -10.66 11.31
N VAL A 98 -4.39 -9.80 10.51
CA VAL A 98 -3.12 -9.15 10.83
C VAL A 98 -3.40 -7.67 11.11
N ALA A 99 -3.44 -7.30 12.38
CA ALA A 99 -3.78 -5.97 12.83
C ALA A 99 -2.53 -5.18 13.25
N PRO A 100 -2.45 -3.87 12.97
CA PRO A 100 -1.36 -3.04 13.47
C PRO A 100 -1.50 -2.79 14.98
N ALA A 101 -0.39 -2.84 15.71
CA ALA A 101 -0.36 -2.67 17.17
C ALA A 101 -1.04 -1.39 17.67
N HIS A 102 -0.94 -0.30 16.91
CA HIS A 102 -1.55 0.99 17.28
C HIS A 102 -3.07 1.03 17.17
N GLY A 103 -3.71 0.01 16.58
CA GLY A 103 -5.17 -0.08 16.44
C GLY A 103 -5.88 -0.68 17.64
N GLY A 104 -5.16 -1.36 18.54
CA GLY A 104 -5.74 -2.01 19.73
C GLY A 104 -6.69 -3.18 19.43
N PHE A 105 -6.77 -3.65 18.19
CA PHE A 105 -7.63 -4.76 17.79
C PHE A 105 -6.97 -6.10 18.16
N THR A 106 -7.66 -6.92 18.97
CA THR A 106 -7.16 -8.21 19.49
C THR A 106 -8.21 -9.31 19.32
N GLY A 107 -7.78 -10.55 19.40
CA GLY A 107 -8.64 -11.74 19.31
C GLY A 107 -7.80 -13.00 19.15
N ASP A 108 -8.41 -14.17 19.31
CA ASP A 108 -7.72 -15.47 19.22
C ASP A 108 -7.13 -15.76 17.83
N ASN A 109 -7.74 -15.17 16.79
CA ASN A 109 -7.29 -15.27 15.40
C ASN A 109 -6.64 -13.97 14.90
N VAL A 110 -6.06 -13.16 15.81
CA VAL A 110 -5.44 -11.87 15.48
C VAL A 110 -3.94 -11.91 15.76
N ILE A 111 -3.14 -11.68 14.72
CA ILE A 111 -1.71 -11.42 14.86
C ILE A 111 -1.49 -9.91 14.90
N VAL A 112 -0.87 -9.44 15.96
CA VAL A 112 -0.53 -8.02 16.13
C VAL A 112 0.83 -7.74 15.50
N ALA A 113 0.84 -6.88 14.46
CA ALA A 113 2.05 -6.46 13.78
C ALA A 113 2.55 -5.10 14.28
N HIS A 114 3.83 -4.99 14.63
CA HIS A 114 4.44 -3.72 15.08
C HIS A 114 4.69 -2.71 13.97
N GLY A 115 4.57 -3.11 12.71
CA GLY A 115 4.73 -2.23 11.54
C GLY A 115 3.76 -2.57 10.43
N ALA A 116 3.77 -1.76 9.39
CA ALA A 116 3.01 -2.07 8.17
C ALA A 116 3.69 -3.20 7.41
N LEU A 117 2.92 -4.18 6.97
CA LEU A 117 3.43 -5.22 6.06
C LEU A 117 3.93 -4.57 4.77
N HIS A 118 5.05 -5.04 4.25
CA HIS A 118 5.71 -4.47 3.08
C HIS A 118 6.47 -5.55 2.29
N ARG A 119 6.90 -5.16 1.09
CA ARG A 119 7.66 -6.02 0.16
C ARG A 119 9.18 -5.74 0.21
N VAL A 120 9.64 -4.97 1.16
CA VAL A 120 11.06 -4.61 1.26
C VAL A 120 11.81 -5.74 1.94
N THR A 121 12.67 -6.43 1.18
CA THR A 121 13.58 -7.48 1.65
C THR A 121 15.02 -7.04 1.44
N ARG A 122 15.98 -7.69 2.09
CA ARG A 122 17.42 -7.41 1.89
C ARG A 122 17.83 -7.64 0.43
N ASP A 123 17.38 -8.72 -0.18
CA ASP A 123 17.70 -9.06 -1.57
C ASP A 123 17.18 -8.00 -2.53
N ARG A 124 15.94 -7.54 -2.31
CA ARG A 124 15.36 -6.47 -3.10
C ARG A 124 16.11 -5.16 -2.93
N LEU A 125 16.47 -4.79 -1.68
CA LEU A 125 17.28 -3.59 -1.44
C LEU A 125 18.65 -3.69 -2.14
N THR A 126 19.28 -4.86 -2.13
CA THR A 126 20.56 -5.07 -2.81
C THR A 126 20.41 -4.98 -4.33
N ALA A 127 19.37 -5.56 -4.89
CA ALA A 127 19.08 -5.48 -6.32
C ALA A 127 18.77 -4.04 -6.75
N ASP A 128 17.91 -3.34 -6.01
CA ASP A 128 17.55 -1.95 -6.28
C ASP A 128 18.77 -1.02 -6.10
N ALA A 129 19.62 -1.26 -5.10
CA ALA A 129 20.86 -0.51 -4.91
C ALA A 129 21.80 -0.63 -6.13
N LYS A 130 21.99 -1.85 -6.65
CA LYS A 130 22.77 -2.06 -7.88
C LYS A 130 22.14 -1.37 -9.10
N HIS A 131 20.82 -1.46 -9.23
CA HIS A 131 20.10 -0.86 -10.35
C HIS A 131 20.21 0.67 -10.36
N PHE A 132 20.10 1.30 -9.18
CA PHE A 132 20.13 2.75 -9.05
C PHE A 132 21.53 3.33 -8.80
N ALA A 133 22.55 2.51 -8.52
CA ALA A 133 23.92 2.97 -8.28
C ALA A 133 24.45 3.94 -9.35
N PRO A 134 24.25 3.71 -10.66
CA PRO A 134 24.74 4.63 -11.69
C PRO A 134 24.14 6.04 -11.60
N LEU A 135 22.87 6.16 -11.15
CA LEU A 135 22.21 7.47 -11.00
C LEU A 135 22.80 8.34 -9.89
N TYR A 136 23.51 7.74 -8.96
CA TYR A 136 24.08 8.38 -7.77
C TYR A 136 25.60 8.32 -7.75
N ALA A 137 26.24 7.82 -8.83
CA ALA A 137 27.69 7.58 -8.87
C ALA A 137 28.49 8.87 -8.69
N ASP A 138 28.07 9.95 -9.37
CA ASP A 138 28.76 11.23 -9.39
C ASP A 138 28.38 12.15 -8.22
N LEU A 139 27.54 11.69 -7.31
CA LEU A 139 27.11 12.47 -6.16
C LEU A 139 28.07 12.27 -4.97
N PRO A 140 28.50 13.38 -4.30
CA PRO A 140 29.32 13.27 -3.11
C PRO A 140 28.61 12.52 -1.98
N ARG A 141 29.38 11.90 -1.12
CA ARG A 141 28.89 11.14 0.05
C ARG A 141 28.98 11.99 1.33
N PRO A 142 28.10 11.76 2.29
CA PRO A 142 26.97 10.77 2.31
C PRO A 142 25.76 11.22 1.51
N LEU A 143 24.96 10.25 0.99
CA LEU A 143 23.65 10.50 0.41
C LEU A 143 22.59 10.46 1.52
N ILE A 144 21.78 11.52 1.63
CA ILE A 144 20.72 11.61 2.65
C ILE A 144 19.35 11.57 1.96
N GLY A 145 18.68 10.42 2.04
CA GLY A 145 17.35 10.25 1.46
C GLY A 145 16.27 11.02 2.24
N VAL A 146 15.53 11.89 1.55
CA VAL A 146 14.40 12.64 2.13
C VAL A 146 13.08 12.10 1.60
N LEU A 147 12.27 11.53 2.48
CA LEU A 147 10.94 11.00 2.15
C LEU A 147 9.88 12.01 2.60
N ILE A 148 9.18 12.63 1.64
CA ILE A 148 8.14 13.62 1.93
C ILE A 148 6.76 12.95 1.87
N GLY A 149 6.09 12.85 3.03
CA GLY A 149 4.71 12.41 3.14
C GLY A 149 3.71 13.42 2.56
N GLY A 150 2.52 12.96 2.18
CA GLY A 150 1.43 13.83 1.74
C GLY A 150 0.44 14.12 2.87
N PRO A 151 -0.49 15.07 2.64
CA PRO A 151 -1.52 15.42 3.61
C PRO A 151 -2.43 14.23 3.94
N ASN A 152 -2.97 14.24 5.14
CA ASN A 152 -3.98 13.30 5.60
C ASN A 152 -5.12 14.04 6.31
N ARG A 153 -6.07 13.31 6.92
CA ARG A 153 -7.20 13.95 7.63
C ARG A 153 -6.77 14.83 8.82
N ARG A 154 -5.66 14.51 9.48
CA ARG A 154 -5.15 15.23 10.67
C ARG A 154 -4.08 16.25 10.33
N TYR A 155 -3.28 16.01 9.29
CA TYR A 155 -2.15 16.84 8.91
C TYR A 155 -2.36 17.37 7.48
N LYS A 156 -2.43 18.70 7.38
CA LYS A 156 -2.49 19.41 6.11
C LYS A 156 -1.18 20.19 5.97
N ALA A 157 -0.46 19.97 4.87
CA ALA A 157 0.69 20.78 4.53
C ALA A 157 0.26 21.82 3.48
N GLY A 158 0.10 23.05 3.91
CA GLY A 158 -0.19 24.19 3.04
C GLY A 158 1.04 24.67 2.27
N PRO A 159 0.89 25.69 1.43
CA PRO A 159 2.03 26.28 0.70
C PRO A 159 3.14 26.80 1.61
N LEU A 160 2.77 27.37 2.77
CA LEU A 160 3.72 27.95 3.72
C LEU A 160 4.59 26.86 4.38
N GLU A 161 3.99 25.78 4.86
CA GLU A 161 4.72 24.67 5.48
C GLU A 161 5.64 23.98 4.47
N LYS A 162 5.21 23.87 3.21
CA LYS A 162 6.04 23.33 2.12
C LYS A 162 7.24 24.26 1.84
N ALA A 163 7.03 25.57 1.80
CA ALA A 163 8.10 26.53 1.61
C ALA A 163 9.12 26.53 2.77
N GLN A 164 8.63 26.43 4.02
CA GLN A 164 9.49 26.32 5.20
C GLN A 164 10.30 25.01 5.19
N LEU A 165 9.69 23.89 4.80
CA LEU A 165 10.40 22.63 4.66
C LEU A 165 11.48 22.74 3.56
N ALA A 166 11.13 23.34 2.42
CA ALA A 166 12.08 23.57 1.34
C ALA A 166 13.28 24.42 1.80
N GLN A 167 13.04 25.51 2.57
CA GLN A 167 14.12 26.32 3.14
C GLN A 167 15.02 25.54 4.11
N LYS A 168 14.42 24.71 4.97
CA LYS A 168 15.18 23.85 5.89
C LYS A 168 16.04 22.84 5.14
N LEU A 169 15.53 22.28 4.04
CA LEU A 169 16.27 21.33 3.21
C LEU A 169 17.36 22.00 2.35
N LYS A 170 17.26 23.31 2.07
CA LYS A 170 18.33 24.08 1.38
C LYS A 170 19.58 24.29 2.25
N ARG A 171 19.45 24.16 3.57
CA ARG A 171 20.55 24.29 4.53
C ARG A 171 20.79 22.91 5.19
N PRO A 172 21.45 21.97 4.52
CA PRO A 172 21.84 20.75 5.19
C PRO A 172 22.72 21.10 6.40
N PRO A 173 22.69 20.31 7.47
CA PRO A 173 23.60 20.48 8.60
C PRO A 173 25.03 20.57 8.06
N ALA A 174 25.80 21.57 8.53
CA ALA A 174 27.15 21.82 8.05
C ALA A 174 28.08 20.59 8.13
N GLU A 175 27.74 19.65 9.02
CA GLU A 175 28.47 18.40 9.22
C GLU A 175 28.22 17.33 8.13
N THR A 176 27.14 17.41 7.38
CA THR A 176 26.78 16.35 6.42
C THR A 176 26.98 16.72 4.95
N GLY A 177 26.95 18.01 4.57
CA GLY A 177 27.32 18.54 3.24
C GLY A 177 26.87 17.79 1.98
N GLY A 178 26.20 16.67 2.13
CA GLY A 178 25.86 15.74 1.07
C GLY A 178 24.56 16.07 0.33
N PRO A 179 24.38 15.56 -0.90
CA PRO A 179 23.16 15.73 -1.68
C PRO A 179 21.96 15.06 -1.01
N LEU A 180 20.80 15.70 -1.17
CA LEU A 180 19.53 15.26 -0.60
C LEU A 180 18.61 14.72 -1.72
N PRO A 181 18.63 13.42 -2.05
CA PRO A 181 17.63 12.82 -2.91
C PRO A 181 16.25 12.90 -2.25
N VAL A 182 15.30 13.61 -2.89
CA VAL A 182 13.96 13.84 -2.34
C VAL A 182 12.95 12.98 -3.07
N THR A 183 12.18 12.19 -2.32
CA THR A 183 11.10 11.36 -2.85
C THR A 183 9.76 11.84 -2.31
N PRO A 184 8.92 12.50 -3.14
CA PRO A 184 7.58 12.90 -2.75
C PRO A 184 6.63 11.69 -2.73
N SER A 185 5.67 11.69 -1.80
CA SER A 185 4.58 10.71 -1.83
C SER A 185 3.55 11.07 -2.89
N ARG A 186 2.76 10.08 -3.34
CA ARG A 186 1.63 10.32 -4.25
C ARG A 186 0.59 11.32 -3.71
N ARG A 187 0.48 11.47 -2.39
CA ARG A 187 -0.42 12.42 -1.73
C ARG A 187 0.15 13.82 -1.64
N THR A 188 1.41 14.02 -2.00
CA THR A 188 2.07 15.34 -1.95
C THR A 188 1.56 16.28 -3.05
N GLY A 189 0.87 15.75 -4.08
CA GLY A 189 0.23 16.51 -5.17
C GLY A 189 1.15 16.78 -6.37
N ALA A 190 0.57 17.00 -7.55
CA ALA A 190 1.27 17.21 -8.81
C ALA A 190 2.15 18.49 -8.87
N GLY A 191 1.99 19.41 -7.91
CA GLY A 191 2.81 20.63 -7.80
C GLY A 191 4.07 20.46 -6.97
N SER A 192 4.32 19.27 -6.41
CA SER A 192 5.42 19.07 -5.46
C SER A 192 6.83 19.15 -6.06
N PRO A 193 7.11 18.67 -7.28
CA PRO A 193 8.40 18.92 -7.92
C PRO A 193 8.65 20.39 -8.19
N LYS A 194 7.59 21.18 -8.48
CA LYS A 194 7.67 22.64 -8.69
C LYS A 194 7.81 23.42 -7.39
N ALA A 195 7.48 22.84 -6.24
CA ALA A 195 7.66 23.50 -4.95
C ALA A 195 9.12 23.52 -4.46
N PHE A 196 10.02 22.83 -5.15
CA PHE A 196 11.45 22.81 -4.88
C PHE A 196 12.28 23.18 -6.12
N PRO A 197 11.99 24.30 -6.84
CA PRO A 197 12.67 24.64 -8.10
C PRO A 197 14.16 24.93 -7.93
N ASP A 198 14.58 25.37 -6.76
CA ASP A 198 15.96 25.69 -6.40
C ASP A 198 16.49 24.88 -5.22
N GLY A 199 15.87 23.75 -4.94
CA GLY A 199 16.35 22.80 -3.93
C GLY A 199 17.72 22.23 -4.31
N PRO A 200 18.48 21.67 -3.35
CA PRO A 200 19.70 20.94 -3.67
C PRO A 200 19.38 19.97 -4.79
N ARG A 201 20.17 19.99 -5.87
CA ARG A 201 19.88 19.39 -7.19
C ARG A 201 19.09 18.09 -7.05
N VAL A 202 17.77 18.22 -7.14
CA VAL A 202 16.88 17.11 -7.34
C VAL A 202 17.15 16.69 -8.77
N ASN A 203 17.99 15.67 -8.97
CA ASN A 203 18.12 15.07 -10.28
C ASN A 203 16.71 14.57 -10.66
N PRO A 204 16.05 15.11 -11.70
CA PRO A 204 14.71 14.66 -12.09
C PRO A 204 14.68 13.16 -12.42
N ALA A 205 15.83 12.57 -12.79
CA ALA A 205 16.00 11.12 -12.96
C ALA A 205 16.11 10.37 -11.61
N ALA A 206 16.47 11.08 -10.52
CA ALA A 206 16.55 10.51 -9.18
C ALA A 206 15.27 10.73 -8.35
N THR A 207 14.31 11.50 -8.83
CA THR A 207 12.95 11.48 -8.32
C THR A 207 12.33 10.16 -8.77
N TRP A 208 12.29 9.20 -7.88
CA TRP A 208 11.59 7.96 -8.13
C TRP A 208 10.11 8.29 -8.43
N ASP A 209 9.76 8.28 -9.71
CA ASP A 209 8.39 8.39 -10.15
C ASP A 209 7.68 7.08 -9.82
N ASN A 210 7.11 7.05 -8.63
CA ASN A 210 6.26 5.96 -8.13
C ASN A 210 5.04 5.70 -9.05
N GLN A 211 4.82 6.57 -10.06
CA GLN A 211 3.74 6.43 -11.04
C GLN A 211 4.11 5.49 -12.19
N ARG A 212 5.39 5.38 -12.56
CA ARG A 212 5.80 4.54 -13.71
C ARG A 212 5.78 3.04 -13.43
N GLN A 213 5.95 2.60 -12.17
CA GLN A 213 5.93 1.17 -11.84
C GLN A 213 4.57 0.66 -11.36
N TYR A 214 3.63 1.55 -11.01
CA TYR A 214 2.31 1.15 -10.53
C TYR A 214 1.26 2.14 -11.05
N PRO A 215 0.57 1.86 -12.17
CA PRO A 215 -0.60 2.62 -12.57
C PRO A 215 -1.68 2.46 -11.49
N TYR A 216 -1.82 3.47 -10.65
CA TYR A 216 -2.79 3.48 -9.58
C TYR A 216 -4.02 4.27 -10.01
N SER A 217 -4.92 3.62 -10.68
CA SER A 217 -6.33 3.97 -10.65
C SER A 217 -6.85 3.56 -9.27
N GLY A 218 -7.72 4.30 -8.62
CA GLY A 218 -8.19 4.08 -7.24
C GLY A 218 -8.83 2.72 -6.92
N HIS A 219 -8.29 1.64 -7.48
CA HIS A 219 -8.70 0.27 -7.36
C HIS A 219 -8.00 -0.39 -6.16
N PHE A 220 -8.70 -1.29 -5.50
CA PHE A 220 -8.15 -2.20 -4.50
C PHE A 220 -7.69 -3.47 -5.22
N GLY A 221 -6.50 -3.99 -4.86
CA GLY A 221 -5.98 -5.20 -5.47
C GLY A 221 -6.37 -6.47 -4.72
N LEU A 222 -6.78 -7.49 -5.44
CA LEU A 222 -6.95 -8.88 -5.02
C LEU A 222 -5.81 -9.72 -5.59
N SER A 223 -5.18 -10.57 -4.80
CA SER A 223 -4.10 -11.46 -5.27
C SER A 223 -4.54 -12.92 -5.28
N TYR A 224 -4.33 -13.60 -6.40
CA TYR A 224 -4.64 -15.01 -6.65
C TYR A 224 -3.36 -15.83 -6.86
N HIS A 225 -3.35 -17.09 -6.47
CA HIS A 225 -2.32 -18.06 -6.86
C HIS A 225 -2.92 -19.38 -7.33
N THR A 226 -2.37 -19.97 -8.40
CA THR A 226 -2.94 -21.11 -9.15
C THR A 226 -2.32 -22.47 -8.86
N ALA A 227 -1.49 -22.65 -7.85
CA ALA A 227 -1.20 -24.01 -7.35
C ALA A 227 -1.86 -24.22 -5.98
N VAL A 228 -2.05 -23.12 -5.27
CA VAL A 228 -2.89 -22.89 -4.10
C VAL A 228 -3.46 -21.50 -4.32
N PRO A 229 -4.67 -21.32 -4.87
CA PRO A 229 -5.17 -20.01 -5.23
C PRO A 229 -5.23 -19.08 -4.03
N CYS A 230 -4.40 -18.05 -4.03
CA CYS A 230 -4.36 -17.01 -3.01
C CYS A 230 -4.83 -15.70 -3.63
N TYR A 231 -5.88 -15.10 -3.10
CA TYR A 231 -6.37 -13.79 -3.53
C TYR A 231 -5.89 -12.70 -2.58
N SER A 232 -5.45 -11.56 -3.12
CA SER A 232 -5.24 -10.35 -2.34
C SER A 232 -6.18 -9.25 -2.82
N ILE A 233 -7.00 -8.73 -1.93
CA ILE A 233 -7.94 -7.63 -2.19
C ILE A 233 -7.44 -6.33 -1.57
#